data_f6ee957a61e9e0fadb692a943c2be134
#
_entry.id   f6ee957a61e9e0fadb692a943c2be134
#
_cell.length_a   1.000
_cell.length_b   1.000
_cell.length_c   1.000
_cell.angle_alpha   90.00
_cell.angle_beta   90.00
_cell.angle_gamma   90.00
#
_symmetry.space_group_name_H-M   'P 1'
#
loop_
_entity.id
_entity.type
_entity.pdbx_description
1 polymer ?
#
loop_
_entity_poly.entity_id
_entity_poly.type
_entity_poly.pdbx_seq_one_letter_code
_entity_poly.pdbx_strand_id
1 'polypeptide(L)'
;MVVTMLEARVEEDQADLLVSQFGAASGSLPSSILESFLLHGADSDMWRIVTVWASREALDGYRASVETPEGVRMFRAAGAEPSLAVFDVEAHADHS
;
A
#
# COMPACT_ATOMS: atom_id res chain seq x y z
N MET A 1 -7.63 7.95 12.18
CA MET A 1 -7.33 6.93 11.18
C MET A 1 -6.93 7.60 9.88
N VAL A 2 -5.88 7.12 9.27
CA VAL A 2 -5.30 7.69 8.05
C VAL A 2 -5.19 6.57 7.01
N VAL A 3 -5.42 6.89 5.75
CA VAL A 3 -5.28 5.95 4.64
C VAL A 3 -4.23 6.48 3.66
N THR A 4 -3.29 5.64 3.29
CA THR A 4 -2.36 5.95 2.20
C THR A 4 -2.72 5.14 0.97
N MET A 5 -2.51 5.74 -0.19
CA MET A 5 -2.72 5.07 -1.47
C MET A 5 -1.47 5.25 -2.31
N LEU A 6 -0.84 4.15 -2.67
CA LEU A 6 0.21 4.11 -3.68
C LEU A 6 -0.42 3.63 -4.97
N GLU A 7 -0.10 4.29 -6.07
CA GLU A 7 -0.68 3.96 -7.36
C GLU A 7 0.41 3.94 -8.43
N ALA A 8 0.39 2.91 -9.26
CA ALA A 8 1.32 2.81 -10.38
C ALA A 8 0.76 1.88 -11.46
N ARG A 9 1.21 2.09 -12.69
CA ARG A 9 0.98 1.15 -13.78
C ARG A 9 2.05 0.07 -13.71
N VAL A 10 1.64 -1.19 -13.82
CA VAL A 10 2.54 -2.34 -13.75
C VAL A 10 2.32 -3.17 -15.00
N GLU A 11 3.40 -3.52 -15.67
CA GLU A 11 3.33 -4.35 -16.86
C GLU A 11 2.85 -5.75 -16.51
N GLU A 12 2.11 -6.37 -17.41
CA GLU A 12 1.48 -7.67 -17.19
C GLU A 12 2.48 -8.74 -16.73
N ASP A 13 3.67 -8.74 -17.30
CA ASP A 13 4.70 -9.72 -16.94
C ASP A 13 5.33 -9.47 -15.56
N GLN A 14 5.06 -8.33 -14.94
CA GLN A 14 5.54 -7.99 -13.59
C GLN A 14 4.46 -8.13 -12.52
N ALA A 15 3.21 -8.35 -12.93
CA ALA A 15 2.09 -8.38 -12.00
C ALA A 15 2.21 -9.51 -10.95
N ASP A 16 2.63 -10.70 -11.38
CA ASP A 16 2.78 -11.84 -10.47
C ASP A 16 3.86 -11.58 -9.42
N LEU A 17 4.93 -10.88 -9.79
CA LEU A 17 5.97 -10.50 -8.85
C LEU A 17 5.40 -9.55 -7.78
N LEU A 18 4.61 -8.57 -8.19
CA LEU A 18 3.98 -7.63 -7.26
C LEU A 18 3.06 -8.35 -6.27
N VAL A 19 2.22 -9.25 -6.77
CA VAL A 19 1.31 -10.04 -5.93
C VAL A 19 2.10 -10.88 -4.93
N SER A 20 3.17 -11.54 -5.39
CA SER A 20 4.03 -12.36 -4.54
C SER A 20 4.72 -11.53 -3.46
N GLN A 21 5.24 -10.36 -3.80
CA GLN A 21 5.90 -9.46 -2.87
C GLN A 21 4.93 -8.97 -1.80
N PHE A 22 3.72 -8.61 -2.19
CA PHE A 22 2.69 -8.18 -1.25
C PHE A 22 2.30 -9.31 -0.31
N GLY A 23 2.11 -10.52 -0.83
CA GLY A 23 1.77 -11.68 -0.02
C GLY A 23 2.85 -12.00 1.01
N ALA A 24 4.12 -11.90 0.64
CA ALA A 24 5.23 -12.12 1.56
C ALA A 24 5.26 -11.07 2.66
N ALA A 25 5.03 -9.80 2.33
CA ALA A 25 5.05 -8.73 3.31
C ALA A 25 3.84 -8.77 4.26
N SER A 26 2.70 -9.29 3.79
CA SER A 26 1.47 -9.31 4.59
C SER A 26 1.57 -10.18 5.84
N GLY A 27 2.54 -11.09 5.89
CA GLY A 27 2.77 -11.95 7.06
C GLY A 27 3.49 -11.26 8.22
N SER A 28 3.99 -10.04 8.02
CA SER A 28 4.79 -9.34 9.03
C SER A 28 4.51 -7.83 9.02
N LEU A 29 3.22 -7.45 8.98
CA LEU A 29 2.83 -6.05 9.02
C LEU A 29 3.18 -5.42 10.37
N PRO A 30 3.69 -4.16 10.37
CA PRO A 30 3.88 -3.42 11.62
C PRO A 30 2.55 -3.22 12.35
N SER A 31 2.59 -3.13 13.67
CA SER A 31 1.38 -2.92 14.47
C SER A 31 0.68 -1.59 14.20
N SER A 32 1.38 -0.64 13.59
CA SER A 32 0.81 0.64 13.18
C SER A 32 -0.14 0.54 12.00
N ILE A 33 -0.11 -0.57 11.26
CA ILE A 33 -0.98 -0.83 10.11
C ILE A 33 -2.16 -1.67 10.56
N LEU A 34 -3.37 -1.17 10.34
CA LEU A 34 -4.60 -1.91 10.64
C LEU A 34 -4.97 -2.87 9.51
N GLU A 35 -4.87 -2.43 8.27
CA GLU A 35 -5.18 -3.22 7.09
C GLU A 35 -4.38 -2.72 5.91
N SER A 36 -4.13 -3.59 4.94
CA SER A 36 -3.54 -3.20 3.67
C SER A 36 -4.13 -4.05 2.56
N PHE A 37 -4.37 -3.42 1.42
CA PHE A 37 -4.98 -4.05 0.25
C PHE A 37 -4.12 -3.82 -0.98
N LEU A 38 -3.93 -4.87 -1.76
CA LEU A 38 -3.38 -4.73 -3.11
C LEU A 38 -4.56 -4.82 -4.08
N LEU A 39 -4.76 -3.77 -4.87
CA LEU A 39 -5.90 -3.64 -5.77
C LEU A 39 -5.41 -3.56 -7.21
N HIS A 40 -6.12 -4.25 -8.10
CA HIS A 40 -5.87 -4.20 -9.53
C HIS A 40 -7.11 -3.64 -10.21
N GLY A 41 -6.96 -2.55 -10.95
CA GLY A 41 -8.06 -1.96 -11.69
C GLY A 41 -8.58 -2.93 -12.75
N ALA A 42 -9.90 -3.16 -12.79
CA ALA A 42 -10.50 -4.07 -13.75
C ALA A 42 -10.17 -3.60 -15.18
N ASP A 43 -9.71 -4.55 -16.02
CA ASP A 43 -9.36 -4.30 -17.42
C ASP A 43 -8.32 -3.20 -17.62
N SER A 44 -7.39 -3.08 -16.67
CA SER A 44 -6.40 -2.01 -16.63
C SER A 44 -5.05 -2.54 -16.16
N ASP A 45 -3.98 -1.80 -16.43
CA ASP A 45 -2.65 -2.07 -15.88
C ASP A 45 -2.40 -1.28 -14.59
N MET A 46 -3.41 -0.59 -14.06
CA MET A 46 -3.29 0.22 -12.87
C MET A 46 -3.41 -0.64 -11.60
N TRP A 47 -2.43 -0.49 -10.72
CA TRP A 47 -2.38 -1.17 -9.43
C TRP A 47 -2.31 -0.16 -8.30
N ARG A 48 -2.90 -0.49 -7.16
CA ARG A 48 -2.88 0.35 -5.97
C ARG A 48 -2.59 -0.49 -4.73
N ILE A 49 -1.82 0.09 -3.81
CA ILE A 49 -1.70 -0.44 -2.45
C ILE A 49 -2.38 0.58 -1.54
N VAL A 50 -3.48 0.16 -0.91
CA VAL A 50 -4.22 1.00 0.02
C VAL A 50 -3.96 0.47 1.42
N THR A 51 -3.44 1.33 2.29
CA THR A 51 -3.07 0.95 3.65
C THR A 51 -3.80 1.84 4.66
N VAL A 52 -4.40 1.21 5.64
CA VAL A 52 -5.11 1.89 6.73
C VAL A 52 -4.19 1.93 7.95
N TRP A 53 -3.90 3.13 8.43
CA TRP A 53 -3.00 3.37 9.57
C TRP A 53 -3.81 3.75 10.80
N ALA A 54 -3.34 3.32 11.97
CA ALA A 54 -4.03 3.60 13.23
C ALA A 54 -4.15 5.11 13.50
N SER A 55 -3.12 5.88 13.11
CA SER A 55 -3.08 7.33 13.33
C SER A 55 -2.07 7.97 12.38
N ARG A 56 -2.10 9.30 12.32
CA ARG A 56 -1.09 10.06 11.57
C ARG A 56 0.30 9.84 12.15
N GLU A 57 0.39 9.81 13.47
CA GLU A 57 1.64 9.57 14.19
C GLU A 57 2.20 8.18 13.86
N ALA A 58 1.33 7.18 13.73
CA ALA A 58 1.75 5.83 13.36
C ALA A 58 2.36 5.80 11.95
N LEU A 59 1.74 6.50 11.01
CA LEU A 59 2.27 6.63 9.64
C LEU A 59 3.62 7.36 9.65
N ASP A 60 3.69 8.50 10.33
CA ASP A 60 4.91 9.30 10.37
C ASP A 60 6.05 8.52 11.04
N GLY A 61 5.75 7.78 12.11
CA GLY A 61 6.73 6.93 12.79
C GLY A 61 7.27 5.83 11.88
N TYR A 62 6.38 5.18 11.13
CA TYR A 62 6.80 4.16 10.17
C TYR A 62 7.73 4.76 9.10
N ARG A 63 7.32 5.88 8.51
CA ARG A 63 8.11 6.53 7.45
C ARG A 63 9.48 6.99 7.94
N ALA A 64 9.57 7.40 9.19
CA ALA A 64 10.85 7.79 9.79
C ALA A 64 11.74 6.59 10.12
N SER A 65 11.16 5.40 10.31
CA SER A 65 11.89 4.20 10.70
C SER A 65 12.46 3.39 9.53
N VAL A 66 12.05 3.71 8.30
CA VAL A 66 12.50 2.97 7.11
C VAL A 66 13.10 3.93 6.09
N GLU A 67 14.08 3.47 5.34
CA GLU A 67 14.69 4.25 4.27
C GLU A 67 13.72 4.39 3.10
N THR A 68 13.09 3.27 2.72
CA THR A 68 12.09 3.24 1.66
C THR A 68 10.89 2.46 2.16
N PRO A 69 9.68 3.05 2.15
CA PRO A 69 8.48 2.30 2.56
C PRO A 69 8.29 1.03 1.74
N GLU A 70 7.77 -0.01 2.38
CA GLU A 70 7.66 -1.35 1.80
C GLU A 70 6.84 -1.35 0.50
N GLY A 71 5.72 -0.64 0.46
CA GLY A 71 4.89 -0.58 -0.74
C GLY A 71 5.59 0.07 -1.93
N VAL A 72 6.38 1.11 -1.66
CA VAL A 72 7.19 1.76 -2.70
C VAL A 72 8.23 0.79 -3.24
N ARG A 73 8.88 0.05 -2.34
CA ARG A 73 9.88 -0.94 -2.71
C ARG A 73 9.28 -2.05 -3.59
N MET A 74 8.07 -2.50 -3.24
CA MET A 74 7.36 -3.52 -4.03
C MET A 74 7.09 -3.06 -5.46
N PHE A 75 6.57 -1.84 -5.63
CA PHE A 75 6.32 -1.30 -6.96
C PHE A 75 7.61 -1.14 -7.76
N ARG A 76 8.67 -0.63 -7.13
CA ARG A 76 9.96 -0.48 -7.81
C ARG A 76 10.55 -1.82 -8.24
N ALA A 77 10.40 -2.86 -7.42
CA ALA A 77 10.83 -4.21 -7.78
C ALA A 77 10.07 -4.74 -9.00
N ALA A 78 8.83 -4.30 -9.18
CA ALA A 78 8.01 -4.65 -10.34
C ALA A 78 8.19 -3.68 -11.51
N GLY A 79 9.22 -2.85 -11.48
CA GLY A 79 9.54 -1.93 -12.56
C GLY A 79 8.66 -0.70 -12.64
N ALA A 80 7.98 -0.34 -11.57
CA ALA A 80 7.04 0.79 -11.55
C ALA A 80 7.45 1.83 -10.51
N GLU A 81 7.13 3.08 -10.78
CA GLU A 81 7.35 4.18 -9.83
C GLU A 81 6.00 4.67 -9.33
N PRO A 82 5.66 4.43 -8.05
CA PRO A 82 4.34 4.78 -7.54
C PRO A 82 4.23 6.25 -7.18
N SER A 83 3.01 6.77 -7.28
CA SER A 83 2.65 8.06 -6.68
C SER A 83 1.93 7.79 -5.36
N LEU A 84 2.06 8.71 -4.41
CA LEU A 84 1.50 8.60 -3.07
C LEU A 84 0.43 9.65 -2.85
N ALA A 85 -0.70 9.23 -2.27
CA ALA A 85 -1.71 10.12 -1.74
C ALA A 85 -2.02 9.71 -0.29
N VAL A 86 -2.26 10.70 0.55
CA VAL A 86 -2.57 10.50 1.96
C VAL A 86 -3.93 11.12 2.26
N PHE A 87 -4.79 10.37 2.93
CA PHE A 87 -6.14 10.80 3.25
C PHE A 87 -6.43 10.64 4.73
N ASP A 88 -7.05 11.65 5.33
CA ASP A 88 -7.65 11.50 6.66
C ASP A 88 -9.02 10.83 6.49
N VAL A 89 -9.34 9.88 7.36
CA VAL A 89 -10.67 9.26 7.35
C VAL A 89 -11.62 10.17 8.11
N GLU A 90 -12.53 10.81 7.37
CA GLU A 90 -13.50 11.74 7.95
C GLU A 90 -14.72 11.03 8.51
N ALA A 91 -15.08 9.88 7.94
CA ALA A 91 -16.23 9.12 8.39
C ALA A 91 -16.02 7.65 8.00
N HIS A 92 -16.56 6.75 8.81
CA HIS A 92 -16.42 5.32 8.60
C HIS A 92 -17.73 4.63 8.95
N ALA A 93 -18.12 3.67 8.14
CA ALA A 93 -19.29 2.86 8.39
C ALA A 93 -18.96 1.39 8.06
N ASP A 94 -19.47 0.48 8.85
CA ASP A 94 -19.36 -0.94 8.58
C ASP A 94 -20.65 -1.66 9.01
N HIS A 95 -20.73 -2.93 8.65
CA HIS A 95 -21.80 -3.80 9.12
C HIS A 95 -21.37 -4.43 10.44
N SER A 96 -22.11 -4.15 11.50
CA SER A 96 -21.80 -4.66 12.84
C SER A 96 -22.81 -5.70 13.27
#